data_763c9d90dcc01d6871a04ff682f56202
#
_entry.id   763c9d90dcc01d6871a04ff682f56202
#
_cell.length_a   1.000
_cell.length_b   1.000
_cell.length_c   1.000
_cell.angle_alpha   90.00
_cell.angle_beta   90.00
_cell.angle_gamma   90.00
#
_symmetry.space_group_name_H-M   'P 1'
#
loop_
_entity.id
_entity.type
_entity.pdbx_description
1 polymer ?
#
loop_
_entity_poly.entity_id
_entity_poly.type
_entity_poly.pdbx_seq_one_letter_code
_entity_poly.pdbx_strand_id
1 'polypeptide(L)'
;LAGAALMSGTAFSQPASAAEVTLKFANWLPPFHHWTKTSRRFADSIEKASGGKLKINMDKAPLAKPPGQFDLAKNGVRDMIMHVAAYTPGRFVLYRMAEVPFATPNAETGSEGLHKSYTGHGFDKQEFKGTKLISAFVHGPGLLHSKKEIKSLEDIKGVKIRVGGG
;
A
#
# COMPACT_ATOMS: atom_id res chain seq x y z
N LEU A 1 49.62 -48.50 33.40
CA LEU A 1 48.32 -48.44 32.72
C LEU A 1 47.68 -47.09 32.99
N ALA A 2 47.84 -46.13 32.02
CA ALA A 2 47.24 -44.81 32.10
C ALA A 2 45.98 -44.79 31.21
N GLY A 3 44.79 -44.55 31.80
CA GLY A 3 43.54 -44.40 31.10
C GLY A 3 43.31 -42.93 30.70
N ALA A 4 43.24 -42.66 29.41
CA ALA A 4 42.86 -41.37 28.90
C ALA A 4 41.33 -41.29 28.81
N ALA A 5 40.67 -40.41 29.58
CA ALA A 5 39.27 -40.10 29.49
C ALA A 5 39.03 -39.08 28.35
N LEU A 6 38.35 -39.50 27.28
CA LEU A 6 37.88 -38.65 26.23
C LEU A 6 36.63 -37.88 26.73
N MET A 7 36.77 -36.60 26.99
CA MET A 7 35.62 -35.70 27.22
C MET A 7 35.00 -35.31 25.86
N SER A 8 33.86 -35.94 25.54
CA SER A 8 33.02 -35.53 24.38
C SER A 8 32.26 -34.24 24.74
N GLY A 9 32.79 -33.09 24.29
CA GLY A 9 32.10 -31.81 24.38
C GLY A 9 30.91 -31.76 23.44
N THR A 10 29.70 -31.80 23.97
CA THR A 10 28.49 -31.50 23.21
C THR A 10 28.46 -29.98 22.92
N ALA A 11 28.76 -29.63 21.68
CA ALA A 11 28.57 -28.25 21.21
C ALA A 11 27.07 -27.97 21.13
N PHE A 12 26.58 -27.19 22.07
CA PHE A 12 25.23 -26.62 21.95
C PHE A 12 25.22 -25.59 20.82
N SER A 13 24.69 -25.98 19.66
CA SER A 13 24.33 -25.04 18.59
C SER A 13 23.26 -24.09 19.13
N GLN A 14 23.66 -22.86 19.44
CA GLN A 14 22.67 -21.80 19.66
C GLN A 14 21.90 -21.59 18.34
N PRO A 15 20.56 -21.59 18.36
CA PRO A 15 19.79 -21.24 17.18
C PRO A 15 20.16 -19.82 16.77
N ALA A 16 20.69 -19.67 15.56
CA ALA A 16 20.93 -18.36 14.98
C ALA A 16 19.61 -17.58 14.98
N SER A 17 19.51 -16.55 15.80
CA SER A 17 18.38 -15.62 15.76
C SER A 17 18.34 -15.03 14.34
N ALA A 18 17.28 -15.31 13.60
CA ALA A 18 17.11 -14.71 12.28
C ALA A 18 17.13 -13.18 12.44
N ALA A 19 17.94 -12.49 11.63
CA ALA A 19 18.08 -11.04 11.68
C ALA A 19 16.72 -10.36 11.55
N GLU A 20 16.48 -9.39 12.43
CA GLU A 20 15.27 -8.56 12.37
C GLU A 20 15.37 -7.61 11.17
N VAL A 21 14.35 -7.64 10.30
CA VAL A 21 14.24 -6.74 9.15
C VAL A 21 13.23 -5.66 9.46
N THR A 22 13.62 -4.39 9.32
CA THR A 22 12.71 -3.25 9.47
C THR A 22 12.53 -2.57 8.14
N LEU A 23 11.27 -2.53 7.64
CA LEU A 23 10.87 -1.81 6.44
C LEU A 23 10.33 -0.43 6.81
N LYS A 24 10.69 0.58 6.04
CA LYS A 24 10.22 1.96 6.19
C LYS A 24 9.05 2.21 5.24
N PHE A 25 7.92 2.64 5.78
CA PHE A 25 6.68 2.85 5.02
C PHE A 25 6.32 4.34 4.95
N ALA A 26 6.38 4.92 3.75
CA ALA A 26 5.94 6.30 3.54
C ALA A 26 4.41 6.39 3.49
N ASN A 27 3.87 7.33 4.28
CA ASN A 27 2.46 7.66 4.29
C ASN A 27 2.30 9.18 4.24
N TRP A 28 1.44 9.66 3.36
CA TRP A 28 1.15 11.09 3.17
C TRP A 28 -0.15 11.54 3.86
N LEU A 29 -0.88 10.62 4.45
CA LEU A 29 -2.13 10.88 5.15
C LEU A 29 -1.89 11.17 6.64
N PRO A 30 -2.70 12.02 7.26
CA PRO A 30 -2.55 12.31 8.68
C PRO A 30 -2.82 11.09 9.57
N PRO A 31 -2.28 11.04 10.80
CA PRO A 31 -2.39 9.88 11.68
C PRO A 31 -3.81 9.42 12.01
N PHE A 32 -4.76 10.35 12.05
CA PHE A 32 -6.17 10.06 12.36
C PHE A 32 -6.95 9.52 11.15
N HIS A 33 -6.40 9.58 9.94
CA HIS A 33 -7.07 9.12 8.73
C HIS A 33 -7.27 7.61 8.76
N HIS A 34 -8.44 7.14 8.31
CA HIS A 34 -8.77 5.70 8.36
C HIS A 34 -7.77 4.81 7.61
N TRP A 35 -7.26 5.25 6.46
CA TRP A 35 -6.24 4.55 5.70
C TRP A 35 -4.91 4.41 6.47
N THR A 36 -4.50 5.44 7.21
CA THR A 36 -3.32 5.37 8.08
C THR A 36 -3.52 4.34 9.17
N LYS A 37 -4.71 4.30 9.78
CA LYS A 37 -5.05 3.29 10.80
C LYS A 37 -5.08 1.88 10.20
N THR A 38 -5.57 1.71 8.97
CA THR A 38 -5.59 0.43 8.27
C THR A 38 -4.18 -0.03 7.91
N SER A 39 -3.33 0.87 7.40
CA SER A 39 -1.92 0.56 7.13
C SER A 39 -1.15 0.17 8.39
N ARG A 40 -1.45 0.79 9.53
CA ARG A 40 -0.86 0.41 10.81
C ARG A 40 -1.29 -1.00 11.24
N ARG A 41 -2.59 -1.31 11.17
CA ARG A 41 -3.09 -2.67 11.45
C ARG A 41 -2.45 -3.73 10.53
N PHE A 42 -2.24 -3.39 9.26
CA PHE A 42 -1.50 -4.23 8.33
C PHE A 42 -0.05 -4.45 8.81
N ALA A 43 0.66 -3.39 9.19
CA ALA A 43 2.03 -3.47 9.71
C ALA A 43 2.10 -4.37 10.95
N ASP A 44 1.20 -4.16 11.92
CA ASP A 44 1.11 -4.95 13.15
C ASP A 44 0.82 -6.44 12.86
N SER A 45 -0.02 -6.72 11.85
CA SER A 45 -0.33 -8.10 11.44
C SER A 45 0.87 -8.82 10.84
N ILE A 46 1.69 -8.13 10.05
CA ILE A 46 2.94 -8.65 9.48
C ILE A 46 3.96 -8.93 10.59
N GLU A 47 4.14 -8.01 11.52
CA GLU A 47 5.04 -8.20 12.66
C GLU A 47 4.63 -9.43 13.48
N LYS A 48 3.34 -9.55 13.80
CA LYS A 48 2.80 -10.72 14.50
C LYS A 48 2.99 -12.01 13.71
N ALA A 49 2.67 -12.04 12.42
CA ALA A 49 2.77 -13.23 11.58
C ALA A 49 4.22 -13.70 11.40
N SER A 50 5.18 -12.77 11.41
CA SER A 50 6.61 -13.08 11.30
C SER A 50 7.28 -13.45 12.64
N GLY A 51 6.53 -13.45 13.74
CA GLY A 51 7.09 -13.63 15.09
C GLY A 51 8.09 -12.51 15.46
N GLY A 52 7.84 -11.28 15.01
CA GLY A 52 8.67 -10.10 15.27
C GLY A 52 9.91 -9.97 14.37
N LYS A 53 10.12 -10.90 13.43
CA LYS A 53 11.28 -10.87 12.52
C LYS A 53 11.19 -9.79 11.44
N LEU A 54 9.98 -9.38 11.09
CA LEU A 54 9.72 -8.33 10.10
C LEU A 54 8.89 -7.23 10.75
N LYS A 55 9.45 -6.02 10.82
CA LYS A 55 8.77 -4.82 11.32
C LYS A 55 8.52 -3.83 10.20
N ILE A 56 7.45 -3.05 10.30
CA ILE A 56 7.11 -1.99 9.37
C ILE A 56 6.97 -0.68 10.13
N ASN A 57 7.93 0.21 9.95
CA ASN A 57 7.93 1.54 10.54
C ASN A 57 7.29 2.55 9.60
N MET A 58 6.15 3.09 9.99
CA MET A 58 5.46 4.14 9.23
C MET A 58 6.04 5.51 9.55
N ASP A 59 6.26 6.32 8.52
CA ASP A 59 6.69 7.70 8.69
C ASP A 59 5.66 8.49 9.51
N LYS A 60 6.16 9.33 10.42
CA LYS A 60 5.34 10.20 11.28
C LYS A 60 4.81 11.43 10.54
N ALA A 61 5.49 11.83 9.47
CA ALA A 61 5.14 12.97 8.63
C ALA A 61 5.35 12.63 7.14
N PRO A 62 4.59 13.24 6.23
CA PRO A 62 4.78 13.06 4.80
C PRO A 62 6.17 13.51 4.32
N LEU A 63 6.88 12.65 3.59
CA LEU A 63 8.16 12.98 2.94
C LEU A 63 7.97 13.62 1.57
N ALA A 64 6.85 13.33 0.92
CA ALA A 64 6.49 13.86 -0.38
C ALA A 64 4.98 14.12 -0.45
N LYS A 65 4.60 15.03 -1.36
CA LYS A 65 3.19 15.21 -1.74
C LYS A 65 2.65 13.93 -2.39
N PRO A 66 1.31 13.75 -2.46
CA PRO A 66 0.70 12.54 -3.01
C PRO A 66 1.25 12.09 -4.38
N PRO A 67 1.50 12.98 -5.37
CA PRO A 67 2.08 12.56 -6.67
C PRO A 67 3.50 11.99 -6.57
N GLY A 68 4.29 12.39 -5.57
CA GLY A 68 5.67 11.95 -5.38
C GLY A 68 5.83 10.65 -4.61
N GLN A 69 4.75 10.06 -4.10
CA GLN A 69 4.85 8.88 -3.23
C GLN A 69 5.46 7.67 -3.95
N PHE A 70 5.08 7.42 -5.20
CA PHE A 70 5.63 6.29 -5.95
C PHE A 70 7.15 6.39 -6.14
N ASP A 71 7.66 7.60 -6.33
CA ASP A 71 9.10 7.81 -6.54
C ASP A 71 9.92 7.56 -5.28
N LEU A 72 9.34 7.66 -4.08
CA LEU A 72 10.00 7.26 -2.84
C LEU A 72 10.35 5.76 -2.85
N ALA A 73 9.43 4.90 -3.28
CA ALA A 73 9.70 3.47 -3.40
C ALA A 73 10.62 3.16 -4.58
N LYS A 74 10.33 3.72 -5.76
CA LYS A 74 11.11 3.47 -6.97
C LYS A 74 12.60 3.82 -6.82
N ASN A 75 12.89 4.89 -6.07
CA ASN A 75 14.26 5.37 -5.84
C ASN A 75 14.90 4.81 -4.56
N GLY A 76 14.25 3.86 -3.89
CA GLY A 76 14.77 3.23 -2.67
C GLY A 76 14.83 4.15 -1.44
N VAL A 77 14.15 5.30 -1.46
CA VAL A 77 14.07 6.21 -0.31
C VAL A 77 13.20 5.60 0.81
N ARG A 78 12.20 4.82 0.40
CA ARG A 78 11.36 4.02 1.29
C ARG A 78 11.14 2.63 0.70
N ASP A 79 11.03 1.66 1.60
CA ASP A 79 10.81 0.26 1.21
C ASP A 79 9.37 0.00 0.80
N MET A 80 8.44 0.74 1.39
CA MET A 80 7.00 0.62 1.15
C MET A 80 6.35 1.99 1.01
N ILE A 81 5.32 2.05 0.18
CA ILE A 81 4.49 3.25 0.00
C ILE A 81 3.02 2.85 -0.16
N MET A 82 2.15 3.80 0.08
CA MET A 82 0.78 3.82 -0.43
C MET A 82 0.64 5.02 -1.36
N HIS A 83 0.09 4.81 -2.54
CA HIS A 83 -0.16 5.91 -3.47
C HIS A 83 -1.51 5.77 -4.17
N VAL A 84 -1.95 6.84 -4.81
CA VAL A 84 -3.16 6.88 -5.64
C VAL A 84 -2.72 7.12 -7.08
N ALA A 85 -3.04 6.19 -7.97
CA ALA A 85 -2.58 6.20 -9.37
C ALA A 85 -3.04 7.48 -10.12
N ALA A 86 -4.25 7.96 -9.84
CA ALA A 86 -4.80 9.18 -10.44
C ALA A 86 -3.98 10.45 -10.17
N TYR A 87 -3.15 10.48 -9.13
CA TYR A 87 -2.34 11.65 -8.80
C TYR A 87 -1.10 11.82 -9.69
N THR A 88 -0.81 10.83 -10.55
CA THR A 88 0.27 10.89 -11.55
C THR A 88 -0.29 10.59 -12.94
N PRO A 89 -1.00 11.54 -13.57
CA PRO A 89 -1.58 11.36 -14.89
C PRO A 89 -0.55 10.86 -15.91
N GLY A 90 -0.96 9.91 -16.76
CA GLY A 90 -0.11 9.34 -17.80
C GLY A 90 0.86 8.23 -17.34
N ARG A 91 1.02 7.99 -16.03
CA ARG A 91 1.97 6.98 -15.55
C ARG A 91 1.35 5.61 -15.33
N PHE A 92 0.12 5.55 -14.79
CA PHE A 92 -0.59 4.32 -14.44
C PHE A 92 -1.88 4.20 -15.26
N VAL A 93 -1.73 4.14 -16.57
CA VAL A 93 -2.86 4.21 -17.50
C VAL A 93 -3.77 2.99 -17.37
N LEU A 94 -3.19 1.81 -17.25
CA LEU A 94 -3.94 0.55 -17.10
C LEU A 94 -4.59 0.45 -15.72
N TYR A 95 -3.92 0.93 -14.66
CA TYR A 95 -4.51 0.94 -13.32
C TYR A 95 -5.79 1.78 -13.26
N ARG A 96 -5.85 2.86 -14.06
CA ARG A 96 -6.99 3.77 -14.10
C ARG A 96 -8.26 3.19 -14.74
N MET A 97 -8.21 1.99 -15.30
CA MET A 97 -9.46 1.34 -15.77
C MET A 97 -10.47 1.10 -14.64
N ALA A 98 -10.01 1.02 -13.39
CA ALA A 98 -10.88 0.96 -12.22
C ALA A 98 -11.56 2.30 -11.87
N GLU A 99 -11.12 3.41 -12.48
CA GLU A 99 -11.70 4.75 -12.27
C GLU A 99 -12.80 5.08 -13.29
N VAL A 100 -13.08 4.17 -14.23
CA VAL A 100 -14.17 4.35 -15.20
C VAL A 100 -15.49 4.38 -14.45
N PRO A 101 -16.36 5.38 -14.71
CA PRO A 101 -17.66 5.46 -14.08
C PRO A 101 -18.45 4.15 -14.23
N PHE A 102 -19.08 3.72 -13.15
CA PHE A 102 -19.89 2.48 -13.09
C PHE A 102 -19.13 1.17 -13.29
N ALA A 103 -17.79 1.20 -13.37
CA ALA A 103 -16.96 -0.01 -13.55
C ALA A 103 -17.10 -1.01 -12.40
N THR A 104 -17.32 -0.52 -11.17
CA THR A 104 -17.41 -1.37 -9.99
C THR A 104 -18.61 -1.02 -9.13
N PRO A 105 -19.36 -2.03 -8.62
CA PRO A 105 -20.54 -1.78 -7.80
C PRO A 105 -20.20 -1.33 -6.38
N ASN A 106 -19.07 -1.78 -5.85
CA ASN A 106 -18.58 -1.45 -4.49
C ASN A 106 -17.08 -1.63 -4.39
N ALA A 107 -16.50 -1.20 -3.25
CA ALA A 107 -15.06 -1.25 -3.01
C ALA A 107 -14.49 -2.67 -2.93
N GLU A 108 -15.22 -3.61 -2.35
CA GLU A 108 -14.74 -4.98 -2.12
C GLU A 108 -14.57 -5.74 -3.44
N THR A 109 -15.66 -5.88 -4.20
CA THR A 109 -15.63 -6.55 -5.52
C THR A 109 -14.71 -5.84 -6.50
N GLY A 110 -14.71 -4.50 -6.49
CA GLY A 110 -13.83 -3.70 -7.33
C GLY A 110 -12.36 -3.90 -7.01
N SER A 111 -12.00 -3.98 -5.74
CA SER A 111 -10.61 -4.20 -5.30
C SER A 111 -10.15 -5.61 -5.66
N GLU A 112 -10.98 -6.61 -5.43
CA GLU A 112 -10.65 -8.00 -5.77
C GLU A 112 -10.49 -8.19 -7.27
N GLY A 113 -11.44 -7.67 -8.06
CA GLY A 113 -11.40 -7.72 -9.52
C GLY A 113 -10.18 -6.99 -10.09
N LEU A 114 -9.90 -5.76 -9.62
CA LEU A 114 -8.73 -5.01 -10.03
C LEU A 114 -7.45 -5.76 -9.73
N HIS A 115 -7.27 -6.22 -8.50
CA HIS A 115 -6.05 -6.90 -8.10
C HIS A 115 -5.80 -8.18 -8.93
N LYS A 116 -6.81 -9.02 -9.07
CA LYS A 116 -6.73 -10.26 -9.87
C LYS A 116 -6.45 -9.99 -11.34
N SER A 117 -7.18 -9.07 -11.95
CA SER A 117 -6.98 -8.71 -13.36
C SER A 117 -5.61 -8.10 -13.60
N TYR A 118 -5.22 -7.17 -12.74
CA TYR A 118 -3.99 -6.40 -12.91
C TYR A 118 -2.74 -7.27 -12.77
N THR A 119 -2.71 -8.12 -11.76
CA THR A 119 -1.60 -9.08 -11.55
C THR A 119 -1.66 -10.25 -12.52
N GLY A 120 -2.86 -10.77 -12.82
CA GLY A 120 -3.06 -11.89 -13.72
C GLY A 120 -2.64 -11.61 -15.17
N HIS A 121 -2.78 -10.37 -15.64
CA HIS A 121 -2.33 -9.96 -16.97
C HIS A 121 -0.89 -9.38 -16.96
N GLY A 122 -0.24 -9.31 -15.81
CA GLY A 122 1.12 -8.77 -15.70
C GLY A 122 1.22 -7.26 -15.89
N PHE A 123 0.13 -6.52 -15.75
CA PHE A 123 0.11 -5.06 -15.86
C PHE A 123 0.91 -4.39 -14.75
N ASP A 124 0.95 -5.00 -13.56
CA ASP A 124 1.81 -4.61 -12.46
C ASP A 124 3.28 -4.56 -12.87
N LYS A 125 3.77 -5.53 -13.62
CA LYS A 125 5.15 -5.57 -14.12
C LYS A 125 5.44 -4.49 -15.15
N GLN A 126 4.42 -4.04 -15.87
CA GLN A 126 4.56 -2.98 -16.87
C GLN A 126 4.60 -1.58 -16.26
N GLU A 127 3.64 -1.28 -15.36
CA GLU A 127 3.47 0.07 -14.82
C GLU A 127 4.28 0.31 -13.53
N PHE A 128 4.54 -0.74 -12.74
CA PHE A 128 5.28 -0.65 -11.48
C PHE A 128 6.75 -1.08 -11.60
N LYS A 129 7.38 -0.85 -12.76
CA LYS A 129 8.80 -1.20 -12.98
C LYS A 129 9.70 -0.66 -11.87
N GLY A 130 10.54 -1.55 -11.32
CA GLY A 130 11.45 -1.25 -10.23
C GLY A 130 10.84 -1.34 -8.84
N THR A 131 9.55 -1.70 -8.76
CA THR A 131 8.84 -1.93 -7.49
C THR A 131 8.00 -3.21 -7.58
N LYS A 132 7.46 -3.66 -6.45
CA LYS A 132 6.53 -4.78 -6.39
C LYS A 132 5.18 -4.29 -5.92
N LEU A 133 4.13 -4.53 -6.71
CA LEU A 133 2.76 -4.31 -6.28
C LEU A 133 2.39 -5.37 -5.23
N ILE A 134 2.03 -4.93 -4.02
CA ILE A 134 1.56 -5.82 -2.94
C ILE A 134 0.06 -5.98 -3.03
N SER A 135 -0.66 -4.87 -3.21
CA SER A 135 -2.12 -4.86 -3.33
C SER A 135 -2.59 -3.72 -4.21
N ALA A 136 -3.52 -4.02 -5.10
CA ALA A 136 -4.30 -3.04 -5.85
C ALA A 136 -5.71 -3.00 -5.25
N PHE A 137 -6.25 -1.81 -5.04
CA PHE A 137 -7.58 -1.66 -4.47
C PHE A 137 -8.25 -0.35 -4.90
N VAL A 138 -9.56 -0.31 -4.79
CA VAL A 138 -10.38 0.87 -5.03
C VAL A 138 -11.17 1.24 -3.78
N HIS A 139 -11.59 2.49 -3.68
CA HIS A 139 -12.64 2.89 -2.72
C HIS A 139 -14.03 2.70 -3.34
N GLY A 140 -15.06 2.89 -2.55
CA GLY A 140 -16.44 2.88 -3.05
C GLY A 140 -16.68 3.96 -4.11
N PRO A 141 -17.79 3.87 -4.86
CA PRO A 141 -18.16 4.85 -5.86
C PRO A 141 -18.13 6.27 -5.33
N GLY A 142 -17.64 7.21 -6.14
CA GLY A 142 -17.64 8.62 -5.82
C GLY A 142 -19.08 9.15 -5.74
N LEU A 143 -19.37 9.93 -4.70
CA LEU A 143 -20.67 10.55 -4.47
C LEU A 143 -20.54 12.06 -4.45
N LEU A 144 -21.55 12.76 -4.96
CA LEU A 144 -21.65 14.20 -4.86
C LEU A 144 -22.28 14.57 -3.51
N HIS A 145 -21.55 15.29 -2.68
CA HIS A 145 -22.02 15.84 -1.43
C HIS A 145 -22.25 17.35 -1.57
N SER A 146 -23.46 17.80 -1.30
CA SER A 146 -23.85 19.20 -1.41
C SER A 146 -24.68 19.64 -0.20
N LYS A 147 -24.54 20.95 0.18
CA LYS A 147 -25.45 21.59 1.15
C LYS A 147 -26.82 21.93 0.55
N LYS A 148 -26.89 22.05 -0.78
CA LYS A 148 -28.13 22.28 -1.52
C LYS A 148 -28.57 20.97 -2.12
N GLU A 149 -29.88 20.76 -2.21
CA GLU A 149 -30.44 19.62 -2.95
C GLU A 149 -30.08 19.77 -4.44
N ILE A 150 -29.60 18.68 -5.03
CA ILE A 150 -29.26 18.57 -6.45
C ILE A 150 -30.12 17.45 -7.03
N LYS A 151 -31.01 17.80 -7.94
CA LYS A 151 -31.98 16.86 -8.57
C LYS A 151 -31.65 16.62 -10.05
N SER A 152 -30.88 17.50 -10.68
CA SER A 152 -30.61 17.46 -12.11
C SER A 152 -29.17 17.91 -12.40
N LEU A 153 -28.70 17.69 -13.63
CA LEU A 153 -27.43 18.21 -14.11
C LEU A 153 -27.42 19.73 -14.20
N GLU A 154 -28.58 20.36 -14.38
CA GLU A 154 -28.71 21.81 -14.42
C GLU A 154 -28.33 22.45 -13.08
N ASP A 155 -28.64 21.78 -11.97
CA ASP A 155 -28.40 22.28 -10.63
C ASP A 155 -26.90 22.37 -10.27
N ILE A 156 -26.05 21.68 -11.03
CA ILE A 156 -24.58 21.72 -10.84
C ILE A 156 -23.86 22.67 -11.78
N LYS A 157 -24.57 23.29 -12.73
CA LYS A 157 -23.96 24.31 -13.60
C LYS A 157 -23.41 25.48 -12.79
N GLY A 158 -22.14 25.83 -13.00
CA GLY A 158 -21.47 26.93 -12.30
C GLY A 158 -21.13 26.65 -10.83
N VAL A 159 -21.43 25.46 -10.30
CA VAL A 159 -21.06 25.07 -8.94
C VAL A 159 -19.59 24.67 -8.87
N LYS A 160 -18.87 25.24 -7.91
CA LYS A 160 -17.49 24.78 -7.63
C LYS A 160 -17.53 23.43 -6.91
N ILE A 161 -17.04 22.41 -7.56
CA ILE A 161 -16.99 21.04 -7.03
C ILE A 161 -15.54 20.68 -6.72
N ARG A 162 -15.28 20.19 -5.50
CA ARG A 162 -13.99 19.62 -5.15
C ARG A 162 -13.98 18.14 -5.55
N VAL A 163 -13.01 17.74 -6.36
CA VAL A 163 -12.80 16.35 -6.77
C VAL A 163 -11.49 15.82 -6.19
N GLY A 164 -11.37 14.50 -6.07
CA GLY A 164 -10.12 13.82 -5.81
C GLY A 164 -9.40 13.54 -7.14
N GLY A 165 -8.07 13.60 -7.12
CA GLY A 165 -7.26 13.42 -8.33
C GLY A 165 -6.79 14.74 -8.91
N GLY A 166 -5.96 14.68 -9.92
CA GLY A 166 -5.38 15.82 -10.63
C GLY A 166 -5.76 15.81 -12.09
#